data_0523835d5958894399f74160a4d02ee4
#
_entry.id   0523835d5958894399f74160a4d02ee4
#
_cell.length_a   1.000
_cell.length_b   1.000
_cell.length_c   1.000
_cell.angle_alpha   90.00
_cell.angle_beta   90.00
_cell.angle_gamma   90.00
#
_symmetry.space_group_name_H-M   'P 1'
#
loop_
_entity.id
_entity.type
_entity.pdbx_description
1 polymer ?
#
loop_
_entity_poly.entity_id
_entity_poly.type
_entity_poly.pdbx_seq_one_letter_code
_entity_poly.pdbx_strand_id
1 'polypeptide(L)'
;MKVENAAQLAEIAAELKSRPRPPVKLLVSLGTCGIAAGTQPVLKAIRDEITERRLENAIEVSEVGCMGLCFAEPVIMLVDRDSGKRLIYGDVTPQQVPAILSAGTGAPATGTRTLERTWYYPETESASPDELQARIVLRNTGRINPEKIEEYIAEGGYSALATALTKMKPQEVIETVIASGLRGRGGGGFPTGRKWQFAANQPEGEKFIICNADEGDPGAFMDRAVLEGDPHSVLEAMAIGGYAIGASTGVIYIRAEYPLAVKRLEIAIAQAKELGLLGGNIFGSGFDFDIEIKFGAGAFVCGEETALIHSIEGMRGEPTVKPPFPAVQGLWKRPSVVNNVETYANVCAIIRRGADWFRAIGTEGSPGTKVFALAGKVTNVGLVEVPMGSTLRQIIFGIGGGIKHGRAFKAVQTGGPSGGCITPKHLDLPIDYEALKGIGSMMGSGGMIVMDEDDCMVNIAKFFLEFTLDESCGKCTPCRIGNRRLYEMLEEITDGRGTMDTLEKLRTLSATIKDTALCGLGQTSPNPVLSTMNNFEEEYLAHVKEARCPAGVCVRLIRYEITDKCVGCGLCIRHCPVNCVSGERKMRHEIDQSRCIKCGACYGVCKFHAVEKH
;
A
#
# COMPACT_ATOMS: atom_id res chain seq x y z
N MET A 1 10.59 16.36 -30.55
CA MET A 1 11.75 17.32 -30.40
C MET A 1 12.52 16.86 -29.18
N LYS A 2 13.82 16.58 -29.31
CA LYS A 2 14.63 16.18 -28.15
C LYS A 2 14.96 17.39 -27.30
N VAL A 3 15.00 17.20 -25.99
CA VAL A 3 15.43 18.22 -25.01
C VAL A 3 16.94 18.13 -24.85
N GLU A 4 17.66 19.08 -25.38
CA GLU A 4 19.12 19.04 -25.45
C GLU A 4 19.81 19.61 -24.20
N ASN A 5 19.10 20.46 -23.44
CA ASN A 5 19.65 21.09 -22.24
C ASN A 5 18.54 21.51 -21.24
N ALA A 6 18.95 21.86 -20.03
CA ALA A 6 18.04 22.25 -18.95
C ALA A 6 17.24 23.53 -19.23
N ALA A 7 17.80 24.50 -20.02
CA ALA A 7 17.07 25.72 -20.36
C ALA A 7 15.88 25.41 -21.28
N GLN A 8 16.08 24.55 -22.27
CA GLN A 8 15.03 24.12 -23.18
C GLN A 8 13.90 23.36 -22.45
N LEU A 9 14.21 22.53 -21.44
CA LEU A 9 13.20 21.91 -20.59
C LEU A 9 12.36 22.97 -19.86
N ALA A 10 13.02 23.99 -19.32
CA ALA A 10 12.32 25.08 -18.62
C ALA A 10 11.42 25.90 -19.55
N GLU A 11 11.85 26.15 -20.79
CA GLU A 11 11.05 26.81 -21.82
C GLU A 11 9.82 25.98 -22.17
N ILE A 12 9.98 24.68 -22.41
CA ILE A 12 8.87 23.74 -22.66
C ILE A 12 7.87 23.73 -21.49
N ALA A 13 8.37 23.65 -20.26
CA ALA A 13 7.53 23.68 -19.07
C ALA A 13 6.72 24.99 -18.96
N ALA A 14 7.36 26.14 -19.26
CA ALA A 14 6.70 27.44 -19.25
C ALA A 14 5.64 27.55 -20.37
N GLU A 15 5.97 27.10 -21.57
CA GLU A 15 5.01 27.05 -22.68
C GLU A 15 3.79 26.17 -22.34
N LEU A 16 4.02 24.97 -21.83
CA LEU A 16 2.95 24.05 -21.43
C LEU A 16 2.03 24.64 -20.35
N LYS A 17 2.58 25.44 -19.42
CA LYS A 17 1.79 26.14 -18.40
C LYS A 17 0.98 27.30 -18.97
N SER A 18 1.51 28.00 -19.96
CA SER A 18 0.87 29.19 -20.57
C SER A 18 -0.16 28.86 -21.65
N ARG A 19 -0.23 27.61 -22.11
CA ARG A 19 -1.21 27.19 -23.13
C ARG A 19 -2.64 27.49 -22.67
N PRO A 20 -3.45 28.13 -23.49
CA PRO A 20 -4.88 28.31 -23.18
C PRO A 20 -5.54 26.93 -22.93
N ARG A 21 -6.29 26.82 -21.86
CA ARG A 21 -6.99 25.59 -21.46
C ARG A 21 -8.41 25.93 -21.06
N PRO A 22 -9.35 25.01 -21.19
CA PRO A 22 -10.69 25.18 -20.65
C PRO A 22 -10.67 25.57 -19.17
N PRO A 23 -11.58 26.44 -18.71
CA PRO A 23 -11.61 26.95 -17.34
C PRO A 23 -11.84 25.86 -16.30
N VAL A 24 -12.49 24.77 -16.66
CA VAL A 24 -12.72 23.64 -15.76
C VAL A 24 -11.90 22.43 -16.22
N LYS A 25 -11.11 21.84 -15.30
CA LYS A 25 -10.49 20.53 -15.48
C LYS A 25 -11.32 19.48 -14.75
N LEU A 26 -11.75 18.44 -15.46
CA LEU A 26 -12.46 17.30 -14.92
C LEU A 26 -11.48 16.12 -14.84
N LEU A 27 -11.12 15.71 -13.65
CA LEU A 27 -10.23 14.59 -13.36
C LEU A 27 -11.06 13.33 -13.11
N VAL A 28 -10.75 12.25 -13.82
CA VAL A 28 -11.45 10.96 -13.71
C VAL A 28 -10.45 9.92 -13.20
N SER A 29 -10.73 9.32 -12.03
CA SER A 29 -9.87 8.32 -11.39
C SER A 29 -9.87 7.01 -12.18
N LEU A 30 -8.76 6.71 -12.86
CA LEU A 30 -8.55 5.49 -13.68
C LEU A 30 -7.32 4.68 -13.22
N GLY A 31 -7.13 4.58 -11.92
CA GLY A 31 -6.30 3.53 -11.33
C GLY A 31 -7.03 2.19 -11.28
N THR A 32 -6.34 1.13 -10.95
CA THR A 32 -6.91 -0.24 -10.88
C THR A 32 -8.19 -0.30 -10.02
N CYS A 33 -8.25 0.41 -8.88
CA CYS A 33 -9.44 0.43 -8.01
C CYS A 33 -10.64 1.09 -8.71
N GLY A 34 -10.43 2.24 -9.37
CA GLY A 34 -11.48 2.94 -10.11
C GLY A 34 -12.01 2.12 -11.29
N ILE A 35 -11.12 1.48 -12.05
CA ILE A 35 -11.51 0.60 -13.16
C ILE A 35 -12.36 -0.57 -12.65
N ALA A 36 -11.95 -1.21 -11.56
CA ALA A 36 -12.69 -2.31 -10.94
C ALA A 36 -14.06 -1.87 -10.39
N ALA A 37 -14.17 -0.62 -9.92
CA ALA A 37 -15.42 -0.04 -9.44
C ALA A 37 -16.36 0.44 -10.57
N GLY A 38 -15.93 0.43 -11.84
CA GLY A 38 -16.77 0.80 -12.98
C GLY A 38 -16.59 2.25 -13.46
N THR A 39 -15.42 2.85 -13.30
CA THR A 39 -15.15 4.22 -13.79
C THR A 39 -15.20 4.33 -15.33
N GLN A 40 -14.90 3.27 -16.09
CA GLN A 40 -14.92 3.33 -17.55
C GLN A 40 -16.27 3.70 -18.15
N PRO A 41 -17.42 3.12 -17.73
CA PRO A 41 -18.75 3.59 -18.14
C PRO A 41 -19.03 5.05 -17.77
N VAL A 42 -18.54 5.52 -16.61
CA VAL A 42 -18.67 6.94 -16.20
C VAL A 42 -17.87 7.85 -17.13
N LEU A 43 -16.62 7.50 -17.45
CA LEU A 43 -15.80 8.25 -18.40
C LEU A 43 -16.45 8.34 -19.78
N LYS A 44 -17.03 7.22 -20.25
CA LYS A 44 -17.77 7.21 -21.52
C LYS A 44 -18.94 8.20 -21.48
N ALA A 45 -19.77 8.14 -20.43
CA ALA A 45 -20.89 9.07 -20.28
C ALA A 45 -20.45 10.54 -20.22
N ILE A 46 -19.30 10.83 -19.55
CA ILE A 46 -18.71 12.17 -19.53
C ILE A 46 -18.35 12.65 -20.93
N ARG A 47 -17.68 11.81 -21.73
CA ARG A 47 -17.27 12.15 -23.09
C ARG A 47 -18.48 12.36 -24.02
N ASP A 48 -19.45 11.47 -23.94
CA ASP A 48 -20.69 11.55 -24.73
C ASP A 48 -21.43 12.86 -24.41
N GLU A 49 -21.61 13.20 -23.13
CA GLU A 49 -22.31 14.42 -22.68
C GLU A 49 -21.56 15.70 -23.05
N ILE A 50 -20.22 15.73 -22.96
CA ILE A 50 -19.39 16.86 -23.37
C ILE A 50 -19.56 17.11 -24.87
N THR A 51 -19.52 16.06 -25.69
CA THR A 51 -19.69 16.16 -27.15
C THR A 51 -21.08 16.60 -27.51
N GLU A 52 -22.13 16.02 -26.91
CA GLU A 52 -23.53 16.37 -27.19
C GLU A 52 -23.82 17.83 -26.84
N ARG A 53 -23.31 18.34 -25.73
CA ARG A 53 -23.50 19.73 -25.29
C ARG A 53 -22.45 20.71 -25.81
N ARG A 54 -21.45 20.27 -26.57
CA ARG A 54 -20.36 21.11 -27.12
C ARG A 54 -19.56 21.83 -26.01
N LEU A 55 -19.19 21.10 -24.96
CA LEU A 55 -18.50 21.64 -23.77
C LEU A 55 -16.96 21.53 -23.84
N GLU A 56 -16.37 21.15 -24.98
CA GLU A 56 -14.91 20.92 -25.14
C GLU A 56 -14.08 22.17 -24.81
N ASN A 57 -14.64 23.37 -25.10
CA ASN A 57 -13.98 24.63 -24.76
C ASN A 57 -14.20 25.08 -23.30
N ALA A 58 -15.11 24.45 -22.57
CA ALA A 58 -15.42 24.76 -21.19
C ALA A 58 -14.80 23.75 -20.20
N ILE A 59 -14.67 22.49 -20.61
CA ILE A 59 -14.25 21.39 -19.75
C ILE A 59 -13.17 20.55 -20.44
N GLU A 60 -12.00 20.46 -19.82
CA GLU A 60 -10.93 19.51 -20.19
C GLU A 60 -11.05 18.23 -19.35
N VAL A 61 -11.19 17.08 -19.98
CA VAL A 61 -11.20 15.78 -19.32
C VAL A 61 -9.78 15.22 -19.23
N SER A 62 -9.33 14.87 -18.04
CA SER A 62 -8.03 14.23 -17.80
C SER A 62 -8.23 12.92 -17.04
N GLU A 63 -7.68 11.85 -17.61
CA GLU A 63 -7.65 10.51 -17.03
C GLU A 63 -6.44 10.42 -16.09
N VAL A 64 -6.70 10.24 -14.80
CA VAL A 64 -5.64 10.29 -13.77
C VAL A 64 -5.53 8.97 -13.01
N GLY A 65 -4.44 8.79 -12.28
CA GLY A 65 -4.28 7.67 -11.35
C GLY A 65 -5.24 7.74 -10.16
N CYS A 66 -5.14 6.78 -9.26
CA CYS A 66 -5.97 6.72 -8.04
C CYS A 66 -5.80 7.97 -7.17
N MET A 67 -6.91 8.57 -6.74
CA MET A 67 -6.89 9.76 -5.85
C MET A 67 -6.66 9.39 -4.38
N GLY A 68 -6.58 8.10 -4.05
CA GLY A 68 -6.48 7.59 -2.67
C GLY A 68 -7.84 7.38 -2.00
N LEU A 69 -8.94 7.66 -2.68
CA LEU A 69 -10.32 7.61 -2.16
C LEU A 69 -11.03 6.30 -2.57
N CYS A 70 -10.38 5.15 -2.39
CA CYS A 70 -10.86 3.85 -2.88
C CYS A 70 -12.25 3.47 -2.32
N PHE A 71 -12.62 3.99 -1.14
CA PHE A 71 -13.92 3.76 -0.50
C PHE A 71 -15.09 4.44 -1.22
N ALA A 72 -14.81 5.31 -2.17
CA ALA A 72 -15.82 6.12 -2.87
C ALA A 72 -15.70 6.02 -4.41
N GLU A 73 -14.93 5.08 -4.93
CA GLU A 73 -14.83 4.87 -6.39
C GLU A 73 -16.17 4.41 -6.99
N PRO A 74 -16.55 4.86 -8.18
CA PRO A 74 -15.87 5.81 -9.09
C PRO A 74 -15.77 7.23 -8.55
N VAL A 75 -14.56 7.82 -8.62
CA VAL A 75 -14.31 9.20 -8.17
C VAL A 75 -14.00 10.10 -9.34
N ILE A 76 -14.64 11.28 -9.35
CA ILE A 76 -14.28 12.37 -10.25
C ILE A 76 -14.05 13.67 -9.46
N MET A 77 -13.18 14.55 -9.99
CA MET A 77 -12.94 15.85 -9.37
C MET A 77 -13.04 16.96 -10.43
N LEU A 78 -13.89 17.93 -10.17
CA LEU A 78 -13.94 19.18 -10.93
C LEU A 78 -13.00 20.20 -10.28
N VAL A 79 -12.14 20.81 -11.09
CA VAL A 79 -11.20 21.85 -10.67
C VAL A 79 -11.44 23.09 -11.51
N ASP A 80 -11.87 24.16 -10.89
CA ASP A 80 -11.93 25.49 -11.49
C ASP A 80 -10.52 26.09 -11.49
N ARG A 81 -9.99 26.42 -12.67
CA ARG A 81 -8.62 26.89 -12.81
C ARG A 81 -8.41 28.32 -12.34
N ASP A 82 -9.45 29.14 -12.43
CA ASP A 82 -9.36 30.55 -12.10
C ASP A 82 -9.44 30.77 -10.58
N SER A 83 -10.40 30.10 -9.93
CA SER A 83 -10.59 30.20 -8.47
C SER A 83 -9.81 29.18 -7.65
N GLY A 84 -9.32 28.10 -8.28
CA GLY A 84 -8.73 26.95 -7.60
C GLY A 84 -9.72 26.07 -6.84
N LYS A 85 -11.03 26.36 -6.93
CA LYS A 85 -12.08 25.61 -6.26
C LYS A 85 -12.13 24.17 -6.78
N ARG A 86 -12.29 23.22 -5.88
CA ARG A 86 -12.36 21.79 -6.19
C ARG A 86 -13.65 21.19 -5.62
N LEU A 87 -14.32 20.37 -6.43
CA LEU A 87 -15.45 19.55 -6.00
C LEU A 87 -15.15 18.09 -6.32
N ILE A 88 -15.15 17.25 -5.30
CA ILE A 88 -14.88 15.81 -5.41
C ILE A 88 -16.20 15.07 -5.27
N TYR A 89 -16.52 14.24 -6.27
CA TYR A 89 -17.70 13.38 -6.26
C TYR A 89 -17.26 11.91 -6.14
N GLY A 90 -17.92 11.18 -5.25
CA GLY A 90 -17.74 9.75 -5.06
C GLY A 90 -18.98 8.94 -5.41
N ASP A 91 -18.81 7.62 -5.60
CA ASP A 91 -19.85 6.68 -5.99
C ASP A 91 -20.60 7.11 -7.26
N VAL A 92 -19.85 7.71 -8.20
CA VAL A 92 -20.43 8.33 -9.40
C VAL A 92 -20.93 7.26 -10.36
N THR A 93 -22.19 7.45 -10.83
CA THR A 93 -22.80 6.61 -11.86
C THR A 93 -22.94 7.37 -13.18
N PRO A 94 -23.01 6.68 -14.34
CA PRO A 94 -23.26 7.34 -15.63
C PRO A 94 -24.49 8.24 -15.66
N GLN A 95 -25.55 7.89 -14.92
CA GLN A 95 -26.81 8.64 -14.85
C GLN A 95 -26.68 9.98 -14.12
N GLN A 96 -25.66 10.14 -13.25
CA GLN A 96 -25.41 11.38 -12.50
C GLN A 96 -24.57 12.39 -13.31
N VAL A 97 -23.88 11.95 -14.35
CA VAL A 97 -22.97 12.77 -15.15
C VAL A 97 -23.62 14.05 -15.70
N PRO A 98 -24.82 14.02 -16.31
CA PRO A 98 -25.46 15.23 -16.80
C PRO A 98 -25.70 16.30 -15.73
N ALA A 99 -26.11 15.88 -14.54
CA ALA A 99 -26.34 16.78 -13.40
C ALA A 99 -25.02 17.39 -12.87
N ILE A 100 -23.96 16.57 -12.78
CA ILE A 100 -22.64 17.02 -12.32
C ILE A 100 -22.04 18.05 -13.27
N LEU A 101 -22.09 17.79 -14.59
CA LEU A 101 -21.57 18.73 -15.60
C LEU A 101 -22.38 20.02 -15.65
N SER A 102 -23.71 19.98 -15.41
CA SER A 102 -24.55 21.17 -15.34
C SER A 102 -24.29 22.02 -14.09
N ALA A 103 -23.97 21.38 -12.94
CA ALA A 103 -23.64 22.08 -11.70
C ALA A 103 -22.25 22.75 -11.77
N GLY A 104 -21.32 22.19 -12.55
CA GLY A 104 -19.95 22.68 -12.68
C GLY A 104 -19.24 22.72 -11.33
N THR A 105 -18.48 23.80 -11.08
CA THR A 105 -17.77 24.04 -9.81
C THR A 105 -18.56 24.93 -8.84
N GLY A 106 -19.78 25.34 -9.18
CA GLY A 106 -20.61 26.24 -8.39
C GLY A 106 -21.07 25.64 -7.07
N ALA A 107 -21.95 24.66 -7.15
CA ALA A 107 -22.51 23.93 -6.01
C ALA A 107 -22.57 22.42 -6.32
N PRO A 108 -22.61 21.54 -5.30
CA PRO A 108 -22.79 20.12 -5.50
C PRO A 108 -24.08 19.80 -6.28
N ALA A 109 -23.99 18.86 -7.23
CA ALA A 109 -25.15 18.38 -7.97
C ALA A 109 -26.10 17.62 -7.03
N THR A 110 -27.42 17.82 -7.22
CA THR A 110 -28.44 17.14 -6.41
C THR A 110 -28.39 15.62 -6.62
N GLY A 111 -28.48 14.86 -5.52
CA GLY A 111 -28.48 13.39 -5.56
C GLY A 111 -27.10 12.77 -5.77
N THR A 112 -26.03 13.53 -5.55
CA THR A 112 -24.65 13.04 -5.60
C THR A 112 -23.99 13.05 -4.21
N ARG A 113 -22.97 12.18 -4.03
CA ARG A 113 -22.12 12.20 -2.85
C ARG A 113 -20.91 13.08 -3.14
N THR A 114 -20.67 14.07 -2.27
CA THR A 114 -19.45 14.88 -2.30
C THR A 114 -18.50 14.49 -1.18
N LEU A 115 -17.21 14.69 -1.40
CA LEU A 115 -16.14 14.36 -0.49
C LEU A 115 -15.32 15.61 -0.16
N GLU A 116 -14.84 15.71 1.05
CA GLU A 116 -13.91 16.75 1.46
C GLU A 116 -12.47 16.36 1.15
N ARG A 117 -11.66 17.37 0.81
CA ARG A 117 -10.23 17.18 0.63
C ARG A 117 -9.54 17.16 2.00
N THR A 118 -8.78 16.11 2.29
CA THR A 118 -8.05 15.93 3.56
C THR A 118 -6.53 16.02 3.40
N TRP A 119 -6.04 16.57 2.26
CA TRP A 119 -4.61 16.65 1.94
C TRP A 119 -4.19 17.99 1.36
N TYR A 120 -2.91 18.33 1.54
CA TYR A 120 -2.25 19.45 0.90
C TYR A 120 -0.95 18.99 0.22
N TYR A 121 -0.37 19.86 -0.59
CA TYR A 121 0.88 19.60 -1.31
C TYR A 121 2.00 20.46 -0.73
N PRO A 122 2.91 19.92 0.12
CA PRO A 122 3.92 20.70 0.85
C PRO A 122 4.89 21.49 -0.05
N GLU A 123 5.03 21.09 -1.32
CA GLU A 123 5.85 21.83 -2.29
C GLU A 123 5.25 23.18 -2.69
N THR A 124 3.92 23.35 -2.61
CA THR A 124 3.19 24.49 -3.16
C THR A 124 2.13 25.09 -2.24
N GLU A 125 1.72 24.38 -1.20
CA GLU A 125 0.63 24.75 -0.31
C GLU A 125 1.08 24.67 1.16
N SER A 126 0.46 25.47 2.03
CA SER A 126 0.57 25.33 3.48
C SER A 126 -0.57 24.47 4.01
N ALA A 127 -0.33 23.73 5.10
CA ALA A 127 -1.35 22.93 5.74
C ALA A 127 -2.47 23.80 6.33
N SER A 128 -3.72 23.37 6.15
CA SER A 128 -4.85 23.86 6.94
C SER A 128 -5.17 22.87 8.07
N PRO A 129 -5.91 23.29 9.13
CA PRO A 129 -6.19 22.42 10.26
C PRO A 129 -6.91 21.11 9.91
N ASP A 130 -7.70 21.12 8.82
CA ASP A 130 -8.49 19.97 8.38
C ASP A 130 -7.71 19.04 7.41
N GLU A 131 -6.51 19.47 6.97
CA GLU A 131 -5.69 18.72 6.02
C GLU A 131 -4.60 17.92 6.75
N LEU A 132 -4.97 16.73 7.20
CA LEU A 132 -4.08 15.82 7.94
C LEU A 132 -3.03 15.11 7.08
N GLN A 133 -3.16 15.15 5.76
CA GLN A 133 -2.28 14.47 4.81
C GLN A 133 -1.36 15.47 4.10
N ALA A 134 -0.07 15.12 3.99
CA ALA A 134 0.93 15.87 3.24
C ALA A 134 1.41 15.04 2.03
N ARG A 135 1.04 15.43 0.81
CA ARG A 135 1.36 14.64 -0.40
C ARG A 135 2.67 15.06 -1.04
N ILE A 136 3.71 14.24 -0.89
CA ILE A 136 5.01 14.33 -1.55
C ILE A 136 5.14 13.21 -2.59
N VAL A 137 4.91 11.98 -2.18
CA VAL A 137 4.94 10.78 -3.02
C VAL A 137 3.73 10.75 -3.96
N LEU A 138 2.55 11.02 -3.42
CA LEU A 138 1.28 11.05 -4.16
C LEU A 138 0.97 12.44 -4.77
N ARG A 139 1.97 13.34 -4.90
CA ARG A 139 1.76 14.73 -5.35
C ARG A 139 1.07 14.86 -6.71
N ASN A 140 1.40 13.99 -7.64
CA ASN A 140 0.85 13.98 -8.99
C ASN A 140 -0.27 12.94 -9.19
N THR A 141 -0.31 11.94 -8.33
CA THR A 141 -1.33 10.87 -8.38
C THR A 141 -2.72 11.47 -8.19
N GLY A 142 -3.61 11.27 -9.17
CA GLY A 142 -4.92 11.90 -9.19
C GLY A 142 -4.95 13.37 -9.66
N ARG A 143 -3.83 13.90 -10.20
CA ARG A 143 -3.73 15.28 -10.73
C ARG A 143 -3.34 15.35 -12.19
N ILE A 144 -2.42 14.50 -12.62
CA ILE A 144 -1.90 14.44 -13.98
C ILE A 144 -2.37 13.18 -14.69
N ASN A 145 -2.41 13.25 -16.02
CA ASN A 145 -2.54 12.06 -16.84
C ASN A 145 -1.18 11.35 -16.96
N PRO A 146 -1.01 10.13 -16.36
CA PRO A 146 0.27 9.43 -16.36
C PRO A 146 0.74 8.96 -17.74
N GLU A 147 -0.15 8.97 -18.75
CA GLU A 147 0.16 8.60 -20.14
C GLU A 147 0.57 9.83 -20.97
N LYS A 148 0.75 11.03 -20.34
CA LYS A 148 1.15 12.28 -21.00
C LYS A 148 2.31 12.93 -20.26
N ILE A 149 3.52 12.77 -20.80
CA ILE A 149 4.74 13.34 -20.23
C ILE A 149 4.69 14.88 -20.10
N GLU A 150 3.92 15.55 -20.98
CA GLU A 150 3.75 17.01 -20.96
C GLU A 150 3.08 17.48 -19.66
N GLU A 151 2.13 16.71 -19.11
CA GLU A 151 1.51 17.05 -17.83
C GLU A 151 2.51 16.92 -16.68
N TYR A 152 3.39 15.91 -16.71
CA TYR A 152 4.47 15.77 -15.74
C TYR A 152 5.49 16.91 -15.84
N ILE A 153 5.92 17.28 -17.06
CA ILE A 153 6.86 18.40 -17.30
C ILE A 153 6.22 19.72 -16.85
N ALA A 154 4.94 19.95 -17.11
CA ALA A 154 4.23 21.14 -16.66
C ALA A 154 4.20 21.28 -15.13
N GLU A 155 4.18 20.18 -14.37
CA GLU A 155 4.29 20.17 -12.90
C GLU A 155 5.74 20.21 -12.40
N GLY A 156 6.71 20.50 -13.28
CA GLY A 156 8.13 20.60 -12.95
C GLY A 156 8.91 19.29 -13.03
N GLY A 157 8.36 18.30 -13.70
CA GLY A 157 9.02 17.02 -13.95
C GLY A 157 10.33 17.17 -14.71
N TYR A 158 11.27 16.28 -14.45
CA TYR A 158 12.65 16.25 -14.95
C TYR A 158 13.52 17.47 -14.59
N SER A 159 12.98 18.45 -13.86
CA SER A 159 13.79 19.60 -13.39
C SER A 159 14.79 19.21 -12.30
N ALA A 160 14.48 18.18 -11.51
CA ALA A 160 15.42 17.66 -10.52
C ALA A 160 16.58 16.93 -11.20
N LEU A 161 16.32 16.13 -12.23
CA LEU A 161 17.37 15.51 -13.06
C LEU A 161 18.22 16.55 -13.76
N ALA A 162 17.60 17.58 -14.36
CA ALA A 162 18.32 18.67 -14.98
C ALA A 162 19.24 19.40 -13.97
N THR A 163 18.76 19.64 -12.74
CA THR A 163 19.57 20.22 -11.67
C THR A 163 20.72 19.31 -11.28
N ALA A 164 20.47 18.03 -11.09
CA ALA A 164 21.51 17.06 -10.73
C ALA A 164 22.62 17.01 -11.79
N LEU A 165 22.26 16.91 -13.08
CA LEU A 165 23.24 16.74 -14.16
C LEU A 165 24.01 18.02 -14.52
N THR A 166 23.40 19.21 -14.31
CA THR A 166 24.01 20.48 -14.78
C THR A 166 24.57 21.36 -13.66
N LYS A 167 24.16 21.14 -12.41
CA LYS A 167 24.53 22.01 -11.28
C LYS A 167 25.14 21.26 -10.09
N MET A 168 25.13 19.93 -10.09
CA MET A 168 25.63 19.14 -8.97
C MET A 168 26.61 18.08 -9.46
N LYS A 169 27.62 17.79 -8.64
CA LYS A 169 28.46 16.61 -8.82
C LYS A 169 27.75 15.36 -8.26
N PRO A 170 28.09 14.14 -8.74
CA PRO A 170 27.52 12.89 -8.20
C PRO A 170 27.58 12.81 -6.67
N GLN A 171 28.69 13.18 -6.07
CA GLN A 171 28.87 13.17 -4.62
C GLN A 171 27.94 14.17 -3.91
N GLU A 172 27.68 15.34 -4.46
CA GLU A 172 26.79 16.37 -3.89
C GLU A 172 25.32 15.88 -3.89
N VAL A 173 24.92 15.09 -4.91
CA VAL A 173 23.62 14.43 -4.93
C VAL A 173 23.49 13.43 -3.77
N ILE A 174 24.50 12.59 -3.56
CA ILE A 174 24.53 11.64 -2.44
C ILE A 174 24.45 12.38 -1.09
N GLU A 175 25.25 13.42 -0.91
CA GLU A 175 25.28 14.23 0.31
C GLU A 175 23.94 14.90 0.59
N THR A 176 23.25 15.39 -0.44
CA THR A 176 21.89 15.95 -0.32
C THR A 176 20.89 14.89 0.15
N VAL A 177 20.94 13.68 -0.40
CA VAL A 177 20.08 12.58 0.02
C VAL A 177 20.43 12.10 1.44
N ILE A 178 21.70 12.08 1.82
CA ILE A 178 22.12 11.81 3.21
C ILE A 178 21.59 12.89 4.15
N ALA A 179 21.82 14.16 3.81
CA ALA A 179 21.40 15.30 4.63
C ALA A 179 19.88 15.37 4.80
N SER A 180 19.09 14.94 3.80
CA SER A 180 17.64 14.87 3.90
C SER A 180 17.15 13.86 4.94
N GLY A 181 17.98 12.89 5.31
CA GLY A 181 17.59 11.81 6.22
C GLY A 181 16.60 10.81 5.62
N LEU A 182 16.41 10.80 4.29
CA LEU A 182 15.51 9.85 3.62
C LEU A 182 15.89 8.41 3.95
N ARG A 183 14.95 7.69 4.55
CA ARG A 183 15.06 6.25 4.84
C ARG A 183 14.25 5.44 3.83
N GLY A 184 14.69 4.24 3.53
CA GLY A 184 13.99 3.32 2.64
C GLY A 184 12.54 3.09 3.05
N ARG A 185 11.59 3.23 2.11
CA ARG A 185 10.13 3.11 2.35
C ARG A 185 9.56 1.70 2.14
N GLY A 186 10.39 0.76 1.67
CA GLY A 186 9.97 -0.64 1.48
C GLY A 186 9.96 -1.51 2.73
N GLY A 187 10.10 -0.93 3.93
CA GLY A 187 9.93 -1.63 5.21
C GLY A 187 11.14 -1.59 6.15
N GLY A 188 12.35 -1.80 5.66
CA GLY A 188 13.56 -1.87 6.48
C GLY A 188 14.09 -0.54 7.01
N GLY A 189 13.70 0.59 6.43
CA GLY A 189 14.07 1.92 6.90
C GLY A 189 15.58 2.23 6.87
N PHE A 190 16.37 1.56 6.05
CA PHE A 190 17.81 1.84 5.93
C PHE A 190 18.04 3.21 5.26
N PRO A 191 19.01 4.04 5.72
CA PRO A 191 19.28 5.35 5.13
C PRO A 191 19.65 5.27 3.64
N THR A 192 18.83 5.88 2.77
CA THR A 192 18.95 5.76 1.31
C THR A 192 20.27 6.28 0.79
N GLY A 193 20.67 7.49 1.20
CA GLY A 193 21.92 8.09 0.74
C GLY A 193 23.17 7.31 1.18
N ARG A 194 23.14 6.63 2.35
CA ARG A 194 24.21 5.73 2.77
C ARG A 194 24.33 4.50 1.85
N LYS A 195 23.21 3.92 1.43
CA LYS A 195 23.22 2.82 0.46
C LYS A 195 23.82 3.26 -0.86
N TRP A 196 23.48 4.46 -1.35
CA TRP A 196 24.05 5.05 -2.56
C TRP A 196 25.57 5.27 -2.41
N GLN A 197 26.01 5.82 -1.28
CA GLN A 197 27.43 6.05 -1.00
C GLN A 197 28.24 4.75 -1.01
N PHE A 198 27.72 3.66 -0.45
CA PHE A 198 28.40 2.36 -0.47
C PHE A 198 28.64 1.85 -1.89
N ALA A 199 27.68 2.01 -2.79
CA ALA A 199 27.82 1.62 -4.18
C ALA A 199 28.73 2.60 -4.96
N ALA A 200 28.61 3.90 -4.71
CA ALA A 200 29.48 4.90 -5.33
C ALA A 200 30.97 4.69 -5.01
N ASN A 201 31.26 4.31 -3.76
CA ASN A 201 32.63 4.06 -3.28
C ASN A 201 33.25 2.76 -3.83
N GLN A 202 32.51 1.92 -4.56
CA GLN A 202 33.08 0.76 -5.23
C GLN A 202 33.90 1.18 -6.45
N PRO A 203 34.90 0.39 -6.87
CA PRO A 203 35.72 0.70 -8.04
C PRO A 203 34.91 1.10 -9.26
N GLU A 204 35.52 1.87 -10.16
CA GLU A 204 34.96 2.21 -11.44
C GLU A 204 34.58 0.95 -12.23
N GLY A 205 33.49 1.01 -12.98
CA GLY A 205 32.95 -0.08 -13.77
C GLY A 205 31.42 -0.08 -13.77
N GLU A 206 30.86 -1.13 -14.32
CA GLU A 206 29.41 -1.30 -14.42
C GLU A 206 28.76 -1.37 -13.05
N LYS A 207 27.70 -0.58 -12.86
CA LYS A 207 26.86 -0.53 -11.65
C LYS A 207 25.39 -0.49 -12.05
N PHE A 208 24.51 -0.89 -11.15
CA PHE A 208 23.07 -0.97 -11.42
C PHE A 208 22.26 -0.20 -10.38
N ILE A 209 21.22 0.46 -10.87
CA ILE A 209 20.12 1.01 -10.07
C ILE A 209 18.90 0.11 -10.26
N ILE A 210 18.32 -0.39 -9.17
CA ILE A 210 17.19 -1.30 -9.22
C ILE A 210 16.02 -0.69 -8.45
N CYS A 211 14.86 -0.61 -9.10
CA CYS A 211 13.60 -0.27 -8.47
C CYS A 211 12.87 -1.56 -8.08
N ASN A 212 12.71 -1.77 -6.79
CA ASN A 212 11.90 -2.86 -6.25
C ASN A 212 10.43 -2.42 -6.25
N ALA A 213 9.67 -2.94 -7.22
CA ALA A 213 8.23 -2.79 -7.36
C ALA A 213 7.51 -4.13 -7.13
N ASP A 214 8.12 -5.04 -6.37
CA ASP A 214 7.53 -6.31 -5.94
C ASP A 214 6.72 -6.10 -4.65
N GLU A 215 5.59 -5.42 -4.77
CA GLU A 215 4.67 -5.12 -3.67
C GLU A 215 3.74 -6.31 -3.43
N GLY A 216 4.10 -7.17 -2.49
CA GLY A 216 3.39 -8.41 -2.22
C GLY A 216 2.63 -8.47 -0.89
N ASP A 217 2.78 -7.47 0.00
CA ASP A 217 2.10 -7.43 1.31
C ASP A 217 0.57 -7.45 1.16
N PRO A 218 -0.17 -8.29 1.91
CA PRO A 218 -1.62 -8.26 1.92
C PRO A 218 -2.16 -6.88 2.28
N GLY A 219 -2.98 -6.31 1.39
CA GLY A 219 -3.58 -5.00 1.58
C GLY A 219 -2.69 -3.82 1.18
N ALA A 220 -1.43 -4.02 0.78
CA ALA A 220 -0.55 -2.96 0.26
C ALA A 220 -0.78 -2.74 -1.25
N PHE A 221 -0.88 -1.48 -1.68
CA PHE A 221 -1.03 -1.08 -3.08
C PHE A 221 -0.53 0.37 -3.35
N MET A 222 0.35 0.88 -2.48
CA MET A 222 0.89 2.24 -2.61
C MET A 222 1.88 2.35 -3.76
N ASP A 223 2.77 1.39 -3.93
CA ASP A 223 3.76 1.38 -5.02
C ASP A 223 3.08 1.26 -6.37
N ARG A 224 2.09 0.35 -6.48
CA ARG A 224 1.23 0.24 -7.66
C ARG A 224 0.56 1.57 -8.00
N ALA A 225 0.00 2.26 -7.02
CA ALA A 225 -0.69 3.53 -7.26
C ALA A 225 0.24 4.64 -7.74
N VAL A 226 1.49 4.68 -7.25
CA VAL A 226 2.52 5.60 -7.75
C VAL A 226 2.86 5.27 -9.20
N LEU A 227 3.13 4.01 -9.53
CA LEU A 227 3.47 3.59 -10.89
C LEU A 227 2.30 3.79 -11.87
N GLU A 228 1.06 3.63 -11.40
CA GLU A 228 -0.14 3.92 -12.19
C GLU A 228 -0.43 5.42 -12.33
N GLY A 229 -0.01 6.25 -11.38
CA GLY A 229 -0.41 7.67 -11.33
C GLY A 229 0.69 8.68 -11.65
N ASP A 230 1.96 8.31 -11.44
CA ASP A 230 3.13 9.18 -11.62
C ASP A 230 4.39 8.35 -11.94
N PRO A 231 4.40 7.55 -13.02
CA PRO A 231 5.55 6.70 -13.36
C PRO A 231 6.83 7.52 -13.63
N HIS A 232 6.70 8.71 -14.22
CA HIS A 232 7.84 9.56 -14.54
C HIS A 232 8.64 10.01 -13.32
N SER A 233 8.03 10.18 -12.15
CA SER A 233 8.74 10.54 -10.92
C SER A 233 9.72 9.46 -10.48
N VAL A 234 9.39 8.20 -10.73
CA VAL A 234 10.26 7.06 -10.45
C VAL A 234 11.39 6.98 -11.48
N LEU A 235 11.09 7.16 -12.78
CA LEU A 235 12.11 7.16 -13.84
C LEU A 235 13.13 8.29 -13.64
N GLU A 236 12.67 9.51 -13.36
CA GLU A 236 13.51 10.66 -13.06
C GLU A 236 14.44 10.39 -11.85
N ALA A 237 13.86 9.85 -10.77
CA ALA A 237 14.61 9.51 -9.56
C ALA A 237 15.64 8.40 -9.77
N MET A 238 15.32 7.40 -10.58
CA MET A 238 16.26 6.34 -10.95
C MET A 238 17.44 6.90 -11.76
N ALA A 239 17.20 7.82 -12.69
CA ALA A 239 18.26 8.49 -13.45
C ALA A 239 19.16 9.34 -12.54
N ILE A 240 18.57 10.07 -11.56
CA ILE A 240 19.33 10.81 -10.55
C ILE A 240 20.21 9.86 -9.71
N GLY A 241 19.66 8.75 -9.27
CA GLY A 241 20.40 7.73 -8.52
C GLY A 241 21.50 7.08 -9.37
N GLY A 242 21.23 6.82 -10.65
CA GLY A 242 22.22 6.33 -11.61
C GLY A 242 23.41 7.27 -11.74
N TYR A 243 23.15 8.55 -11.97
CA TYR A 243 24.16 9.58 -11.99
C TYR A 243 24.99 9.61 -10.70
N ALA A 244 24.32 9.59 -9.56
CA ALA A 244 24.95 9.69 -8.25
C ALA A 244 25.93 8.55 -7.96
N ILE A 245 25.65 7.31 -8.41
CA ILE A 245 26.52 6.16 -8.15
C ILE A 245 27.40 5.75 -9.33
N GLY A 246 27.24 6.41 -10.51
CA GLY A 246 27.94 6.07 -11.75
C GLY A 246 27.37 4.83 -12.46
N ALA A 247 26.05 4.63 -12.41
CA ALA A 247 25.35 3.58 -13.13
C ALA A 247 24.70 4.14 -14.41
N SER A 248 24.81 3.41 -15.51
CA SER A 248 24.14 3.73 -16.78
C SER A 248 22.90 2.88 -17.06
N THR A 249 22.61 1.91 -16.19
CA THR A 249 21.49 0.98 -16.36
C THR A 249 20.62 0.93 -15.11
N GLY A 250 19.32 1.14 -15.33
CA GLY A 250 18.27 0.97 -14.34
C GLY A 250 17.41 -0.27 -14.65
N VAL A 251 16.96 -0.97 -13.60
CA VAL A 251 16.05 -2.10 -13.73
C VAL A 251 14.84 -1.87 -12.84
N ILE A 252 13.63 -1.90 -13.40
CA ILE A 252 12.39 -1.93 -12.64
C ILE A 252 11.94 -3.38 -12.54
N TYR A 253 11.99 -3.95 -11.33
CA TYR A 253 11.47 -5.29 -11.06
C TYR A 253 10.04 -5.17 -10.53
N ILE A 254 9.07 -5.54 -11.35
CA ILE A 254 7.65 -5.36 -11.09
C ILE A 254 6.88 -6.67 -11.17
N ARG A 255 5.82 -6.81 -10.39
CA ARG A 255 4.90 -7.95 -10.44
C ARG A 255 4.15 -7.99 -11.78
N ALA A 256 4.04 -9.19 -12.36
CA ALA A 256 3.24 -9.41 -13.58
C ALA A 256 1.74 -9.15 -13.37
N GLU A 257 1.28 -9.19 -12.11
CA GLU A 257 -0.10 -8.92 -11.71
C GLU A 257 -0.48 -7.43 -11.72
N TYR A 258 0.44 -6.53 -12.09
CA TYR A 258 0.20 -5.08 -12.20
C TYR A 258 0.17 -4.59 -13.67
N PRO A 259 -0.72 -5.14 -14.54
CA PRO A 259 -0.68 -4.87 -15.98
C PRO A 259 -0.87 -3.39 -16.34
N LEU A 260 -1.67 -2.64 -15.56
CA LEU A 260 -1.86 -1.21 -15.80
C LEU A 260 -0.59 -0.41 -15.47
N ALA A 261 0.09 -0.72 -14.37
CA ALA A 261 1.35 -0.08 -14.00
C ALA A 261 2.44 -0.37 -15.04
N VAL A 262 2.54 -1.62 -15.52
CA VAL A 262 3.46 -2.02 -16.59
C VAL A 262 3.21 -1.21 -17.86
N LYS A 263 1.95 -1.17 -18.33
CA LYS A 263 1.57 -0.38 -19.52
C LYS A 263 2.00 1.09 -19.39
N ARG A 264 1.73 1.72 -18.23
CA ARG A 264 2.06 3.12 -18.00
C ARG A 264 3.56 3.36 -17.89
N LEU A 265 4.32 2.43 -17.31
CA LEU A 265 5.77 2.47 -17.31
C LEU A 265 6.36 2.36 -18.71
N GLU A 266 5.86 1.45 -19.55
CA GLU A 266 6.31 1.30 -20.95
C GLU A 266 6.08 2.59 -21.75
N ILE A 267 4.89 3.19 -21.60
CA ILE A 267 4.56 4.50 -22.21
C ILE A 267 5.52 5.57 -21.72
N ALA A 268 5.73 5.67 -20.40
CA ALA A 268 6.59 6.69 -19.79
C ALA A 268 8.06 6.55 -20.21
N ILE A 269 8.59 5.33 -20.27
CA ILE A 269 9.96 5.06 -20.74
C ILE A 269 10.10 5.47 -22.22
N ALA A 270 9.13 5.10 -23.06
CA ALA A 270 9.14 5.45 -24.47
C ALA A 270 9.13 6.98 -24.69
N GLN A 271 8.24 7.69 -23.99
CA GLN A 271 8.14 9.16 -24.05
C GLN A 271 9.40 9.84 -23.55
N ALA A 272 9.98 9.37 -22.45
CA ALA A 272 11.24 9.91 -21.92
C ALA A 272 12.41 9.72 -22.87
N LYS A 273 12.50 8.56 -23.55
CA LYS A 273 13.51 8.29 -24.59
C LYS A 273 13.30 9.17 -25.83
N GLU A 274 12.07 9.33 -26.28
CA GLU A 274 11.75 10.19 -27.42
C GLU A 274 12.18 11.65 -27.20
N LEU A 275 11.96 12.16 -25.97
CA LEU A 275 12.37 13.51 -25.58
C LEU A 275 13.85 13.61 -25.19
N GLY A 276 14.62 12.52 -25.15
CA GLY A 276 16.04 12.54 -24.75
C GLY A 276 16.27 12.75 -23.25
N LEU A 277 15.25 12.45 -22.44
CA LEU A 277 15.30 12.48 -20.98
C LEU A 277 15.75 11.15 -20.37
N LEU A 278 15.80 10.11 -21.22
CA LEU A 278 16.48 8.81 -21.03
C LEU A 278 17.24 8.47 -22.31
N GLY A 279 18.23 7.59 -22.21
CA GLY A 279 19.11 7.16 -23.30
C GLY A 279 20.48 7.83 -23.21
N GLY A 280 21.05 8.25 -24.35
CA GLY A 280 22.40 8.80 -24.42
C GLY A 280 22.47 10.32 -24.28
N ASN A 281 23.52 10.80 -23.63
CA ASN A 281 23.89 12.21 -23.51
C ASN A 281 22.78 13.13 -22.98
N ILE A 282 22.12 12.71 -21.90
CA ILE A 282 20.97 13.42 -21.31
C ILE A 282 21.35 14.87 -20.97
N PHE A 283 20.60 15.87 -21.46
CA PHE A 283 20.85 17.31 -21.32
C PHE A 283 22.26 17.78 -21.81
N GLY A 284 22.90 17.02 -22.71
CA GLY A 284 24.23 17.33 -23.17
C GLY A 284 25.34 17.15 -22.13
N SER A 285 25.07 16.46 -21.03
CA SER A 285 25.94 16.28 -19.87
C SER A 285 27.00 15.19 -20.05
N GLY A 286 26.90 14.36 -21.09
CA GLY A 286 27.72 13.17 -21.27
C GLY A 286 27.24 11.97 -20.45
N PHE A 287 26.12 12.10 -19.70
CA PHE A 287 25.54 11.01 -18.93
C PHE A 287 24.55 10.21 -19.77
N ASP A 288 24.77 8.90 -19.80
CA ASP A 288 23.90 7.93 -20.45
C ASP A 288 23.15 7.13 -19.37
N PHE A 289 21.84 6.98 -19.53
CA PHE A 289 21.05 6.16 -18.62
C PHE A 289 19.82 5.58 -19.29
N ASP A 290 19.66 4.27 -19.20
CA ASP A 290 18.50 3.57 -19.74
C ASP A 290 17.84 2.69 -18.68
N ILE A 291 16.55 2.40 -18.86
CA ILE A 291 15.74 1.62 -17.93
C ILE A 291 15.09 0.45 -18.66
N GLU A 292 15.22 -0.75 -18.07
CA GLU A 292 14.52 -1.96 -18.51
C GLU A 292 13.53 -2.44 -17.44
N ILE A 293 12.45 -3.11 -17.88
CA ILE A 293 11.46 -3.74 -17.00
C ILE A 293 11.74 -5.24 -16.93
N LYS A 294 11.77 -5.79 -15.71
CA LYS A 294 11.83 -7.23 -15.44
C LYS A 294 10.62 -7.64 -14.62
N PHE A 295 10.04 -8.78 -14.98
CA PHE A 295 8.83 -9.26 -14.33
C PHE A 295 9.15 -10.25 -13.22
N GLY A 296 8.55 -9.99 -12.05
CA GLY A 296 8.47 -10.95 -10.96
C GLY A 296 7.35 -11.97 -11.20
N ALA A 297 7.57 -13.19 -10.75
CA ALA A 297 6.59 -14.29 -10.88
C ALA A 297 5.58 -14.35 -9.71
N GLY A 298 5.38 -13.24 -8.99
CA GLY A 298 4.36 -13.13 -7.93
C GLY A 298 4.76 -13.69 -6.57
N ALA A 299 6.03 -13.98 -6.30
CA ALA A 299 6.49 -14.45 -5.01
C ALA A 299 6.95 -13.29 -4.12
N PHE A 300 6.31 -13.09 -2.96
CA PHE A 300 6.65 -12.05 -1.98
C PHE A 300 8.12 -12.09 -1.52
N VAL A 301 8.71 -13.30 -1.44
CA VAL A 301 10.13 -13.45 -1.10
C VAL A 301 11.06 -12.73 -2.07
N CYS A 302 10.63 -12.49 -3.32
CA CYS A 302 11.39 -11.74 -4.32
C CYS A 302 11.46 -10.24 -4.02
N GLY A 303 10.70 -9.73 -3.04
CA GLY A 303 10.89 -8.41 -2.48
C GLY A 303 12.17 -8.26 -1.63
N GLU A 304 12.76 -9.36 -1.15
CA GLU A 304 14.08 -9.34 -0.53
C GLU A 304 15.16 -9.09 -1.59
N GLU A 305 16.06 -8.12 -1.34
CA GLU A 305 16.97 -7.57 -2.36
C GLU A 305 17.87 -8.60 -3.07
N THR A 306 18.32 -9.66 -2.38
CA THR A 306 19.15 -10.71 -2.98
C THR A 306 18.32 -11.74 -3.74
N ALA A 307 17.13 -12.06 -3.28
CA ALA A 307 16.17 -12.91 -3.99
C ALA A 307 15.69 -12.24 -5.27
N LEU A 308 15.43 -10.92 -5.22
CA LEU A 308 15.09 -10.10 -6.37
C LEU A 308 16.18 -10.14 -7.44
N ILE A 309 17.44 -9.94 -7.03
CA ILE A 309 18.61 -10.01 -7.93
C ILE A 309 18.70 -11.39 -8.60
N HIS A 310 18.60 -12.48 -7.84
CA HIS A 310 18.59 -13.82 -8.41
C HIS A 310 17.47 -14.04 -9.44
N SER A 311 16.27 -13.48 -9.14
CA SER A 311 15.14 -13.56 -10.08
C SER A 311 15.42 -12.78 -11.37
N ILE A 312 16.04 -11.60 -11.32
CA ILE A 312 16.46 -10.85 -12.51
C ILE A 312 17.49 -11.65 -13.32
N GLU A 313 18.40 -12.33 -12.64
CA GLU A 313 19.44 -13.18 -13.26
C GLU A 313 18.88 -14.49 -13.86
N GLY A 314 17.57 -14.73 -13.76
CA GLY A 314 16.91 -15.95 -14.26
C GLY A 314 17.10 -17.17 -13.35
N MET A 315 17.57 -16.94 -12.12
CA MET A 315 17.70 -17.98 -11.10
C MET A 315 16.45 -18.02 -10.22
N ARG A 316 16.36 -19.05 -9.36
CA ARG A 316 15.32 -19.11 -8.34
C ARG A 316 15.46 -17.95 -7.37
N GLY A 317 14.36 -17.26 -7.07
CA GLY A 317 14.30 -16.12 -6.13
C GLY A 317 14.54 -16.55 -4.68
N GLU A 318 15.77 -16.88 -4.35
CA GLU A 318 16.20 -17.31 -3.02
C GLU A 318 17.17 -16.30 -2.42
N PRO A 319 16.99 -15.89 -1.15
CA PRO A 319 17.93 -15.01 -0.46
C PRO A 319 19.30 -15.63 -0.28
N THR A 320 20.32 -14.78 -0.28
CA THR A 320 21.70 -15.13 0.10
C THR A 320 22.08 -14.53 1.44
N VAL A 321 23.10 -15.12 2.08
CA VAL A 321 23.71 -14.58 3.30
C VAL A 321 24.46 -13.29 2.98
N LYS A 322 24.34 -12.30 3.83
CA LYS A 322 25.10 -11.04 3.79
C LYS A 322 26.14 -11.04 4.93
N PRO A 323 27.34 -10.51 4.78
CA PRO A 323 27.94 -9.92 3.59
C PRO A 323 28.34 -10.96 2.51
N PRO A 324 28.58 -10.57 1.22
CA PRO A 324 28.56 -9.19 0.73
C PRO A 324 27.14 -8.63 0.55
N PHE A 325 26.97 -7.31 0.73
CA PHE A 325 25.73 -6.61 0.44
C PHE A 325 25.65 -6.26 -1.06
N PRO A 326 24.44 -6.10 -1.65
CA PRO A 326 24.29 -5.78 -3.06
C PRO A 326 25.04 -4.51 -3.51
N ALA A 327 25.19 -3.52 -2.62
CA ALA A 327 25.98 -2.32 -2.89
C ALA A 327 27.46 -2.61 -3.21
N VAL A 328 27.97 -3.79 -2.81
CA VAL A 328 29.33 -4.28 -3.10
C VAL A 328 29.28 -5.33 -4.22
N GLN A 329 28.36 -6.28 -4.13
CA GLN A 329 28.23 -7.39 -5.05
C GLN A 329 26.74 -7.78 -5.21
N GLY A 330 26.08 -7.16 -6.16
CA GLY A 330 24.66 -7.35 -6.50
C GLY A 330 24.47 -8.02 -7.87
N LEU A 331 23.65 -7.40 -8.72
CA LEU A 331 23.27 -7.89 -10.05
C LEU A 331 24.51 -8.16 -10.91
N TRP A 332 24.60 -9.37 -11.48
CA TRP A 332 25.75 -9.86 -12.25
C TRP A 332 27.09 -9.70 -11.51
N LYS A 333 27.04 -9.81 -10.16
CA LYS A 333 28.18 -9.58 -9.27
C LYS A 333 28.77 -8.16 -9.35
N ARG A 334 27.98 -7.18 -9.81
CA ARG A 334 28.35 -5.76 -9.88
C ARG A 334 27.71 -4.99 -8.73
N PRO A 335 28.29 -3.87 -8.31
CA PRO A 335 27.68 -3.01 -7.30
C PRO A 335 26.27 -2.59 -7.74
N SER A 336 25.28 -2.82 -6.87
CA SER A 336 23.87 -2.55 -7.20
C SER A 336 23.16 -1.91 -6.03
N VAL A 337 22.33 -0.91 -6.32
CA VAL A 337 21.44 -0.28 -5.34
C VAL A 337 20.02 -0.71 -5.61
N VAL A 338 19.39 -1.34 -4.63
CA VAL A 338 17.97 -1.69 -4.67
C VAL A 338 17.20 -0.73 -3.77
N ASN A 339 16.28 0.05 -4.33
CA ASN A 339 15.35 0.89 -3.58
C ASN A 339 13.90 0.62 -3.99
N ASN A 340 12.97 0.79 -3.05
CA ASN A 340 11.54 0.66 -3.28
C ASN A 340 10.99 1.87 -4.07
N VAL A 341 9.84 1.71 -4.72
CA VAL A 341 9.14 2.74 -5.53
C VAL A 341 8.90 4.03 -4.74
N GLU A 342 8.29 3.93 -3.54
CA GLU A 342 8.01 5.09 -2.69
C GLU A 342 9.31 5.82 -2.28
N THR A 343 10.41 5.09 -2.10
CA THR A 343 11.72 5.70 -1.81
C THR A 343 12.17 6.59 -2.96
N TYR A 344 12.10 6.09 -4.21
CA TYR A 344 12.44 6.88 -5.39
C TYR A 344 11.54 8.09 -5.57
N ALA A 345 10.22 7.96 -5.37
CA ALA A 345 9.26 9.04 -5.54
C ALA A 345 9.52 10.28 -4.66
N ASN A 346 10.29 10.13 -3.56
CA ASN A 346 10.72 11.24 -2.70
C ASN A 346 11.93 12.01 -3.27
N VAL A 347 12.81 11.36 -4.04
CA VAL A 347 14.12 11.91 -4.44
C VAL A 347 13.98 13.21 -5.23
N CYS A 348 13.07 13.27 -6.20
CA CYS A 348 12.89 14.46 -7.03
C CYS A 348 12.51 15.69 -6.21
N ALA A 349 11.62 15.54 -5.22
CA ALA A 349 11.24 16.63 -4.32
C ALA A 349 12.41 17.10 -3.44
N ILE A 350 13.22 16.16 -2.94
CA ILE A 350 14.44 16.48 -2.17
C ILE A 350 15.43 17.28 -3.00
N ILE A 351 15.70 16.89 -4.23
CA ILE A 351 16.66 17.62 -5.10
C ILE A 351 16.12 19.00 -5.48
N ARG A 352 14.80 19.16 -5.71
CA ARG A 352 14.19 20.46 -6.03
C ARG A 352 14.13 21.42 -4.86
N ARG A 353 13.78 20.92 -3.67
CA ARG A 353 13.46 21.75 -2.49
C ARG A 353 14.58 21.81 -1.46
N GLY A 354 15.54 20.90 -1.55
CA GLY A 354 16.66 20.78 -0.62
C GLY A 354 16.39 19.85 0.56
N ALA A 355 17.49 19.44 1.19
CA ALA A 355 17.47 18.50 2.31
C ALA A 355 16.72 19.03 3.54
N ASP A 356 16.94 20.31 3.88
CA ASP A 356 16.34 20.94 5.07
C ASP A 356 14.80 21.00 4.98
N TRP A 357 14.27 21.29 3.78
CA TRP A 357 12.84 21.28 3.55
C TRP A 357 12.23 19.89 3.85
N PHE A 358 12.87 18.82 3.38
CA PHE A 358 12.39 17.46 3.61
C PHE A 358 12.50 17.07 5.10
N ARG A 359 13.59 17.46 5.76
CA ARG A 359 13.80 17.21 7.19
C ARG A 359 12.82 17.96 8.10
N ALA A 360 12.29 19.08 7.66
CA ALA A 360 11.28 19.83 8.39
C ALA A 360 9.91 19.12 8.46
N ILE A 361 9.72 18.07 7.63
CA ILE A 361 8.50 17.25 7.61
C ILE A 361 8.82 15.92 8.30
N GLY A 362 7.95 15.47 9.19
CA GLY A 362 8.13 14.23 9.93
C GLY A 362 8.82 14.39 11.28
N THR A 363 9.51 13.35 11.74
CA THR A 363 10.28 13.35 13.01
C THR A 363 11.78 13.46 12.73
N GLU A 364 12.56 13.82 13.74
CA GLU A 364 14.02 13.92 13.63
C GLU A 364 14.66 12.61 13.14
N GLY A 365 14.23 11.47 13.67
CA GLY A 365 14.73 10.14 13.30
C GLY A 365 14.12 9.56 12.03
N SER A 366 12.99 10.12 11.58
CA SER A 366 12.23 9.64 10.42
C SER A 366 11.66 10.82 9.63
N PRO A 367 12.49 11.56 8.85
CA PRO A 367 12.04 12.68 8.05
C PRO A 367 11.12 12.28 6.89
N GLY A 368 10.32 13.26 6.44
CA GLY A 368 9.43 13.16 5.29
C GLY A 368 8.09 12.52 5.63
N THR A 369 7.45 12.00 4.61
CA THR A 369 6.12 11.37 4.68
C THR A 369 6.20 9.86 4.52
N LYS A 370 5.08 9.18 4.83
CA LYS A 370 4.87 7.77 4.52
C LYS A 370 3.48 7.58 3.91
N VAL A 371 3.42 6.80 2.85
CA VAL A 371 2.15 6.36 2.27
C VAL A 371 1.68 5.08 2.99
N PHE A 372 0.44 5.08 3.43
CA PHE A 372 -0.22 3.91 4.00
C PHE A 372 -1.41 3.47 3.14
N ALA A 373 -1.51 2.16 2.94
CA ALA A 373 -2.72 1.53 2.43
C ALA A 373 -3.61 1.17 3.63
N LEU A 374 -4.63 1.97 3.85
CA LEU A 374 -5.59 1.80 4.95
C LEU A 374 -6.71 0.86 4.51
N ALA A 375 -6.81 -0.29 5.18
CA ALA A 375 -7.71 -1.38 4.80
C ALA A 375 -8.37 -2.04 6.02
N GLY A 376 -9.23 -3.04 5.79
CA GLY A 376 -9.92 -3.78 6.84
C GLY A 376 -11.24 -3.13 7.26
N LYS A 377 -11.46 -3.03 8.57
CA LYS A 377 -12.72 -2.60 9.18
C LYS A 377 -12.85 -1.07 9.34
N VAL A 378 -12.02 -0.30 8.67
CA VAL A 378 -12.09 1.17 8.67
C VAL A 378 -13.14 1.66 7.67
N THR A 379 -13.78 2.81 7.96
CA THR A 379 -14.85 3.37 7.13
C THR A 379 -14.34 3.80 5.75
N ASN A 380 -13.27 4.60 5.72
CA ASN A 380 -12.68 5.13 4.50
C ASN A 380 -11.42 4.34 4.13
N VAL A 381 -11.59 3.26 3.38
CA VAL A 381 -10.49 2.47 2.82
C VAL A 381 -9.80 3.24 1.69
N GLY A 382 -8.47 3.28 1.67
CA GLY A 382 -7.75 3.97 0.59
C GLY A 382 -6.28 4.19 0.87
N LEU A 383 -5.66 5.08 0.08
CA LEU A 383 -4.29 5.52 0.30
C LEU A 383 -4.27 6.84 1.08
N VAL A 384 -3.44 6.87 2.09
CA VAL A 384 -3.20 8.08 2.90
C VAL A 384 -1.70 8.35 2.95
N GLU A 385 -1.30 9.59 2.73
CA GLU A 385 0.09 10.02 2.88
C GLU A 385 0.18 11.05 4.00
N VAL A 386 0.89 10.69 5.06
CA VAL A 386 1.00 11.52 6.26
C VAL A 386 2.46 11.81 6.59
N PRO A 387 2.75 12.93 7.26
CA PRO A 387 4.06 13.14 7.87
C PRO A 387 4.41 11.99 8.81
N MET A 388 5.65 11.53 8.78
CA MET A 388 6.15 10.60 9.80
C MET A 388 5.96 11.21 11.18
N GLY A 389 5.55 10.39 12.16
CA GLY A 389 5.17 10.87 13.49
C GLY A 389 3.68 11.20 13.66
N SER A 390 2.88 11.16 12.59
CA SER A 390 1.42 11.16 12.74
C SER A 390 0.97 9.97 13.59
N THR A 391 -0.11 10.12 14.36
CA THR A 391 -0.59 9.06 15.25
C THR A 391 -1.56 8.12 14.53
N LEU A 392 -1.65 6.88 15.00
CA LEU A 392 -2.68 5.93 14.50
C LEU A 392 -4.09 6.48 14.66
N ARG A 393 -4.34 7.25 15.72
CA ARG A 393 -5.63 7.92 15.94
C ARG A 393 -5.95 8.90 14.81
N GLN A 394 -5.01 9.74 14.43
CA GLN A 394 -5.20 10.68 13.32
C GLN A 394 -5.47 9.93 12.01
N ILE A 395 -4.75 8.83 11.74
CA ILE A 395 -4.90 8.06 10.50
C ILE A 395 -6.23 7.31 10.49
N ILE A 396 -6.54 6.52 11.53
CA ILE A 396 -7.71 5.62 11.53
C ILE A 396 -9.01 6.40 11.75
N PHE A 397 -9.03 7.35 12.69
CA PHE A 397 -10.26 8.06 13.05
C PHE A 397 -10.39 9.40 12.33
N GLY A 398 -9.29 10.17 12.18
CA GLY A 398 -9.31 11.45 11.49
C GLY A 398 -9.49 11.29 9.98
N ILE A 399 -8.61 10.54 9.32
CA ILE A 399 -8.66 10.35 7.85
C ILE A 399 -9.56 9.17 7.49
N GLY A 400 -9.40 8.05 8.18
CA GLY A 400 -10.13 6.80 7.94
C GLY A 400 -11.60 6.81 8.36
N GLY A 401 -12.07 7.86 9.06
CA GLY A 401 -13.47 8.00 9.48
C GLY A 401 -13.92 6.99 10.55
N GLY A 402 -12.96 6.37 11.27
CA GLY A 402 -13.24 5.42 12.33
C GLY A 402 -13.64 4.02 11.83
N ILE A 403 -14.18 3.23 12.75
CA ILE A 403 -14.53 1.83 12.48
C ILE A 403 -15.91 1.72 11.84
N LYS A 404 -16.05 0.85 10.84
CA LYS A 404 -17.32 0.59 10.15
C LYS A 404 -18.44 0.23 11.15
N HIS A 405 -19.63 0.71 10.87
CA HIS A 405 -20.84 0.43 11.64
C HIS A 405 -20.78 0.85 13.11
N GLY A 406 -19.87 1.76 13.48
CA GLY A 406 -19.73 2.24 14.84
C GLY A 406 -19.22 1.21 15.85
N ARG A 407 -18.57 0.15 15.35
CA ARG A 407 -17.98 -0.89 16.19
C ARG A 407 -16.74 -0.39 16.94
N ALA A 408 -16.34 -1.14 17.96
CA ALA A 408 -15.14 -0.82 18.74
C ALA A 408 -13.87 -1.19 17.96
N PHE A 409 -12.87 -0.28 17.99
CA PHE A 409 -11.53 -0.57 17.49
C PHE A 409 -10.85 -1.62 18.38
N LYS A 410 -10.37 -2.70 17.78
CA LYS A 410 -9.66 -3.77 18.50
C LYS A 410 -8.16 -3.68 18.31
N ALA A 411 -7.72 -3.61 17.07
CA ALA A 411 -6.29 -3.54 16.75
C ALA A 411 -6.07 -3.07 15.31
N VAL A 412 -4.81 -2.75 14.99
CA VAL A 412 -4.33 -2.57 13.61
C VAL A 412 -3.06 -3.37 13.41
N GLN A 413 -3.00 -4.16 12.35
CA GLN A 413 -1.77 -4.78 11.88
C GLN A 413 -1.02 -3.80 10.99
N THR A 414 0.22 -3.47 11.33
CA THR A 414 1.14 -2.69 10.50
C THR A 414 2.27 -3.56 9.99
N GLY A 415 2.84 -3.22 8.83
CA GLY A 415 3.95 -3.96 8.25
C GLY A 415 3.62 -5.34 7.69
N GLY A 416 2.33 -5.59 7.40
CA GLY A 416 1.88 -6.86 6.82
C GLY A 416 2.27 -8.08 7.65
N PRO A 417 2.66 -9.20 7.00
CA PRO A 417 3.04 -10.44 7.69
C PRO A 417 4.36 -10.32 8.48
N SER A 418 5.14 -9.27 8.25
CA SER A 418 6.40 -9.02 8.96
C SER A 418 6.24 -8.16 10.20
N GLY A 419 5.11 -7.49 10.33
CA GLY A 419 4.85 -6.53 11.42
C GLY A 419 4.14 -7.14 12.62
N GLY A 420 3.51 -6.27 13.41
CA GLY A 420 2.83 -6.66 14.64
C GLY A 420 1.48 -5.96 14.79
N CYS A 421 0.68 -6.53 15.69
CA CYS A 421 -0.65 -6.06 16.02
C CYS A 421 -0.56 -4.97 17.09
N ILE A 422 -1.08 -3.78 16.80
CA ILE A 422 -1.05 -2.61 17.69
C ILE A 422 -2.44 -2.41 18.29
N THR A 423 -2.52 -2.29 19.61
CA THR A 423 -3.76 -2.19 20.39
C THR A 423 -4.18 -0.76 20.68
N PRO A 424 -5.39 -0.52 21.24
CA PRO A 424 -5.86 0.81 21.62
C PRO A 424 -4.90 1.59 22.52
N LYS A 425 -4.07 0.91 23.31
CA LYS A 425 -3.07 1.52 24.20
C LYS A 425 -2.06 2.41 23.47
N HIS A 426 -1.82 2.15 22.19
CA HIS A 426 -0.80 2.81 21.38
C HIS A 426 -1.38 3.66 20.24
N LEU A 427 -2.69 4.00 20.29
CA LEU A 427 -3.33 4.84 19.26
C LEU A 427 -2.69 6.22 19.11
N ASP A 428 -2.14 6.75 20.20
CA ASP A 428 -1.51 8.08 20.23
C ASP A 428 0.02 8.03 20.11
N LEU A 429 0.59 6.82 19.86
CA LEU A 429 2.00 6.67 19.55
C LEU A 429 2.31 7.31 18.19
N PRO A 430 3.34 8.15 18.07
CA PRO A 430 3.78 8.64 16.77
C PRO A 430 4.29 7.47 15.91
N ILE A 431 3.82 7.42 14.65
CA ILE A 431 4.24 6.36 13.72
C ILE A 431 5.54 6.75 13.06
N ASP A 432 6.62 6.20 13.58
CA ASP A 432 7.95 6.24 12.98
C ASP A 432 8.67 4.89 13.17
N TYR A 433 9.88 4.76 12.60
CA TYR A 433 10.61 3.48 12.63
C TYR A 433 10.98 3.05 14.04
N GLU A 434 11.41 3.97 14.88
CA GLU A 434 11.88 3.70 16.24
C GLU A 434 10.71 3.40 17.19
N ALA A 435 9.66 4.19 17.15
CA ALA A 435 8.49 4.01 17.99
C ALA A 435 7.78 2.67 17.72
N LEU A 436 7.59 2.32 16.45
CA LEU A 436 6.99 1.03 16.08
C LEU A 436 7.85 -0.15 16.50
N LYS A 437 9.17 -0.06 16.32
CA LYS A 437 10.11 -1.09 16.78
C LYS A 437 10.06 -1.26 18.31
N GLY A 438 9.95 -0.16 19.04
CA GLY A 438 9.87 -0.15 20.50
C GLY A 438 8.68 -0.91 21.08
N ILE A 439 7.58 -1.01 20.34
CA ILE A 439 6.37 -1.77 20.73
C ILE A 439 6.29 -3.16 20.09
N GLY A 440 7.37 -3.64 19.45
CA GLY A 440 7.41 -4.97 18.81
C GLY A 440 6.68 -5.05 17.46
N SER A 441 6.42 -3.91 16.83
CA SER A 441 5.90 -3.83 15.47
C SER A 441 6.95 -3.29 14.49
N MET A 442 6.57 -3.03 13.24
CA MET A 442 7.42 -2.39 12.26
C MET A 442 6.59 -1.60 11.24
N MET A 443 7.26 -0.67 10.54
CA MET A 443 6.65 0.14 9.50
C MET A 443 6.18 -0.72 8.32
N GLY A 444 6.99 -1.66 7.90
CA GLY A 444 6.76 -2.42 6.69
C GLY A 444 6.68 -1.54 5.44
N SER A 445 6.06 -2.05 4.40
CA SER A 445 5.79 -1.28 3.18
C SER A 445 4.74 -0.18 3.37
N GLY A 446 3.90 -0.24 4.42
CA GLY A 446 2.86 0.73 4.74
C GLY A 446 1.44 0.14 4.72
N GLY A 447 1.30 -1.18 4.66
CA GLY A 447 -0.01 -1.82 4.85
C GLY A 447 -0.52 -1.61 6.27
N MET A 448 -1.78 -1.14 6.40
CA MET A 448 -2.52 -1.01 7.65
C MET A 448 -3.84 -1.75 7.56
N ILE A 449 -3.97 -2.87 8.27
CA ILE A 449 -5.21 -3.66 8.32
C ILE A 449 -5.88 -3.44 9.67
N VAL A 450 -6.96 -2.67 9.66
CA VAL A 450 -7.73 -2.31 10.87
C VAL A 450 -8.73 -3.42 11.19
N MET A 451 -8.81 -3.79 12.47
CA MET A 451 -9.66 -4.85 13.01
C MET A 451 -10.61 -4.29 14.06
N ASP A 452 -11.80 -4.86 14.13
CA ASP A 452 -12.82 -4.54 15.12
C ASP A 452 -13.02 -5.67 16.15
N GLU A 453 -13.97 -5.49 17.04
CA GLU A 453 -14.30 -6.44 18.11
C GLU A 453 -14.71 -7.83 17.63
N ASP A 454 -15.18 -7.96 16.37
CA ASP A 454 -15.59 -9.23 15.77
C ASP A 454 -14.43 -10.04 15.17
N ASP A 455 -13.19 -9.52 15.18
CA ASP A 455 -12.03 -10.24 14.66
C ASP A 455 -11.39 -11.10 15.76
N CYS A 456 -11.13 -12.38 15.47
CA CYS A 456 -10.40 -13.29 16.36
C CYS A 456 -8.89 -13.14 16.11
N MET A 457 -8.15 -12.78 17.15
CA MET A 457 -6.72 -12.50 17.02
C MET A 457 -5.88 -13.77 16.79
N VAL A 458 -6.35 -14.94 17.23
CA VAL A 458 -5.74 -16.23 16.90
C VAL A 458 -5.88 -16.54 15.41
N ASN A 459 -7.08 -16.29 14.85
CA ASN A 459 -7.33 -16.49 13.42
C ASN A 459 -6.57 -15.46 12.54
N ILE A 460 -6.40 -14.24 13.01
CA ILE A 460 -5.58 -13.22 12.34
C ILE A 460 -4.10 -13.65 12.30
N ALA A 461 -3.55 -14.14 13.40
CA ALA A 461 -2.20 -14.69 13.42
C ALA A 461 -2.03 -15.88 12.44
N LYS A 462 -3.02 -16.77 12.40
CA LYS A 462 -3.06 -17.90 11.47
C LYS A 462 -3.08 -17.43 10.01
N PHE A 463 -3.89 -16.43 9.66
CA PHE A 463 -3.98 -15.86 8.31
C PHE A 463 -2.63 -15.30 7.82
N PHE A 464 -1.93 -14.51 8.64
CA PHE A 464 -0.62 -13.97 8.24
C PHE A 464 0.46 -15.05 8.12
N LEU A 465 0.37 -16.08 8.95
CA LEU A 465 1.31 -17.19 8.88
C LEU A 465 1.06 -18.09 7.66
N GLU A 466 -0.21 -18.32 7.29
CA GLU A 466 -0.59 -19.01 6.06
C GLU A 466 -0.02 -18.31 4.83
N PHE A 467 -0.21 -16.99 4.73
CA PHE A 467 0.44 -16.19 3.69
C PHE A 467 1.96 -16.39 3.64
N THR A 468 2.62 -16.37 4.82
CA THR A 468 4.08 -16.58 4.87
C THR A 468 4.50 -17.97 4.42
N LEU A 469 3.69 -18.99 4.66
CA LEU A 469 3.93 -20.35 4.18
C LEU A 469 3.90 -20.44 2.67
N ASP A 470 2.90 -19.80 2.04
CA ASP A 470 2.72 -19.80 0.60
C ASP A 470 3.84 -19.02 -0.11
N GLU A 471 4.34 -17.96 0.52
CA GLU A 471 5.32 -17.03 -0.04
C GLU A 471 6.78 -17.35 0.32
N SER A 472 7.02 -18.38 1.13
CA SER A 472 8.37 -18.79 1.52
C SER A 472 9.11 -19.47 0.37
N CYS A 473 10.38 -19.07 0.13
CA CYS A 473 11.24 -19.78 -0.85
C CYS A 473 11.56 -21.24 -0.46
N GLY A 474 11.32 -21.62 0.79
CA GLY A 474 11.59 -22.97 1.30
C GLY A 474 13.08 -23.32 1.50
N LYS A 475 14.02 -22.38 1.38
CA LYS A 475 15.46 -22.63 1.47
C LYS A 475 15.91 -23.08 2.86
N CYS A 476 15.60 -22.31 3.89
CA CYS A 476 16.07 -22.62 5.25
C CYS A 476 15.03 -23.38 6.06
N THR A 477 15.50 -24.34 6.85
CA THR A 477 14.67 -25.22 7.69
C THR A 477 13.81 -24.47 8.70
N PRO A 478 14.30 -23.44 9.43
CA PRO A 478 13.48 -22.71 10.39
C PRO A 478 12.23 -22.09 9.75
N CYS A 479 12.34 -21.48 8.56
CA CYS A 479 11.21 -20.93 7.84
C CYS A 479 10.31 -22.05 7.26
N ARG A 480 10.89 -22.96 6.46
CA ARG A 480 10.12 -24.00 5.74
C ARG A 480 9.34 -24.93 6.67
N ILE A 481 10.00 -25.46 7.69
CA ILE A 481 9.41 -26.43 8.61
C ILE A 481 8.79 -25.75 9.82
N GLY A 482 9.50 -24.74 10.38
CA GLY A 482 9.05 -24.06 11.59
C GLY A 482 7.73 -23.34 11.40
N ASN A 483 7.57 -22.53 10.33
CA ASN A 483 6.31 -21.86 10.06
C ASN A 483 5.16 -22.84 9.83
N ARG A 484 5.41 -23.98 9.17
CA ARG A 484 4.40 -25.03 9.01
C ARG A 484 3.93 -25.57 10.36
N ARG A 485 4.85 -25.80 11.29
CA ARG A 485 4.52 -26.26 12.65
C ARG A 485 3.78 -25.19 13.46
N LEU A 486 4.17 -23.91 13.33
CA LEU A 486 3.40 -22.81 13.95
C LEU A 486 1.96 -22.77 13.41
N TYR A 487 1.78 -22.91 12.09
CA TYR A 487 0.46 -22.93 11.47
C TYR A 487 -0.40 -24.08 11.98
N GLU A 488 0.13 -25.30 12.04
CA GLU A 488 -0.55 -26.50 12.57
C GLU A 488 -0.97 -26.30 14.02
N MET A 489 -0.13 -25.69 14.86
CA MET A 489 -0.50 -25.35 16.24
C MET A 489 -1.60 -24.31 16.34
N LEU A 490 -1.60 -23.28 15.49
CA LEU A 490 -2.70 -22.31 15.42
C LEU A 490 -3.99 -22.95 14.90
N GLU A 491 -3.89 -23.90 13.98
CA GLU A 491 -5.02 -24.69 13.50
C GLU A 491 -5.60 -25.57 14.64
N GLU A 492 -4.75 -26.25 15.41
CA GLU A 492 -5.20 -26.99 16.60
C GLU A 492 -5.94 -26.09 17.59
N ILE A 493 -5.43 -24.86 17.84
CA ILE A 493 -6.07 -23.92 18.77
C ILE A 493 -7.44 -23.46 18.21
N THR A 494 -7.52 -23.10 16.94
CA THR A 494 -8.77 -22.64 16.31
C THR A 494 -9.80 -23.76 16.11
N ASP A 495 -9.35 -25.01 16.12
CA ASP A 495 -10.18 -26.22 16.06
C ASP A 495 -10.61 -26.74 17.46
N GLY A 496 -10.13 -26.11 18.54
CA GLY A 496 -10.44 -26.52 19.91
C GLY A 496 -9.69 -27.75 20.39
N ARG A 497 -8.60 -28.11 19.73
CA ARG A 497 -7.69 -29.22 20.09
C ARG A 497 -6.41 -28.76 20.78
N GLY A 498 -6.18 -27.43 20.79
CA GLY A 498 -5.01 -26.83 21.42
C GLY A 498 -4.99 -27.01 22.94
N THR A 499 -3.81 -27.08 23.51
CA THR A 499 -3.54 -27.24 24.94
C THR A 499 -2.63 -26.13 25.46
N MET A 500 -2.45 -26.04 26.78
CA MET A 500 -1.45 -25.09 27.35
C MET A 500 -0.04 -25.40 26.86
N ASP A 501 0.31 -26.66 26.66
CA ASP A 501 1.58 -27.08 26.05
C ASP A 501 1.70 -26.61 24.59
N THR A 502 0.59 -26.60 23.84
CA THR A 502 0.56 -26.03 22.49
C THR A 502 0.94 -24.54 22.50
N LEU A 503 0.45 -23.75 23.47
CA LEU A 503 0.78 -22.32 23.60
C LEU A 503 2.25 -22.11 23.94
N GLU A 504 2.81 -22.92 24.84
CA GLU A 504 4.22 -22.83 25.20
C GLU A 504 5.14 -23.19 24.03
N LYS A 505 4.82 -24.26 23.31
CA LYS A 505 5.52 -24.66 22.08
C LYS A 505 5.42 -23.59 20.99
N LEU A 506 4.24 -22.98 20.81
CA LEU A 506 4.01 -21.92 19.84
C LEU A 506 4.95 -20.71 20.12
N ARG A 507 5.06 -20.31 21.38
CA ARG A 507 5.96 -19.22 21.82
C ARG A 507 7.43 -19.55 21.61
N THR A 508 7.85 -20.73 22.05
CA THR A 508 9.26 -21.18 21.96
C THR A 508 9.71 -21.34 20.51
N LEU A 509 8.89 -21.98 19.68
CA LEU A 509 9.21 -22.16 18.27
C LEU A 509 9.23 -20.84 17.51
N SER A 510 8.32 -19.92 17.84
CA SER A 510 8.31 -18.56 17.26
C SER A 510 9.64 -17.84 17.54
N ALA A 511 10.14 -17.87 18.76
CA ALA A 511 11.43 -17.28 19.11
C ALA A 511 12.58 -17.95 18.34
N THR A 512 12.58 -19.29 18.27
CA THR A 512 13.60 -20.06 17.54
C THR A 512 13.65 -19.67 16.05
N ILE A 513 12.50 -19.58 15.39
CA ILE A 513 12.43 -19.19 13.96
C ILE A 513 12.97 -17.78 13.76
N LYS A 514 12.59 -16.85 14.64
CA LYS A 514 13.03 -15.46 14.60
C LYS A 514 14.54 -15.34 14.64
N ASP A 515 15.19 -16.12 15.49
CA ASP A 515 16.63 -16.05 15.74
C ASP A 515 17.46 -16.84 14.71
N THR A 516 16.86 -17.82 14.02
CA THR A 516 17.62 -18.78 13.19
C THR A 516 17.28 -18.76 11.70
N ALA A 517 16.21 -18.06 11.28
CA ALA A 517 15.87 -17.96 9.87
C ALA A 517 16.88 -17.11 9.09
N LEU A 518 17.10 -17.48 7.82
CA LEU A 518 18.14 -16.90 6.96
C LEU A 518 17.89 -15.43 6.58
N CYS A 519 16.64 -15.07 6.28
CA CYS A 519 16.28 -13.76 5.76
C CYS A 519 15.14 -13.11 6.55
N GLY A 520 14.88 -11.83 6.26
CA GLY A 520 13.85 -11.03 6.92
C GLY A 520 12.46 -11.68 6.91
N LEU A 521 12.05 -12.33 5.81
CA LEU A 521 10.75 -13.00 5.74
C LEU A 521 10.60 -14.05 6.85
N GLY A 522 11.57 -14.96 6.98
CA GLY A 522 11.53 -16.00 8.03
C GLY A 522 11.73 -15.43 9.43
N GLN A 523 12.62 -14.43 9.60
CA GLN A 523 12.89 -13.80 10.90
C GLN A 523 11.67 -13.03 11.44
N THR A 524 10.83 -12.50 10.55
CA THR A 524 9.67 -11.70 10.95
C THR A 524 8.34 -12.46 10.90
N SER A 525 8.29 -13.61 10.24
CA SER A 525 7.07 -14.42 10.14
C SER A 525 6.39 -14.76 11.48
N PRO A 526 7.10 -14.93 12.62
CA PRO A 526 6.44 -15.15 13.90
C PRO A 526 5.91 -13.87 14.58
N ASN A 527 6.22 -12.67 14.07
CA ASN A 527 5.82 -11.42 14.73
C ASN A 527 4.30 -11.29 14.90
N PRO A 528 3.43 -11.58 13.91
CA PRO A 528 1.97 -11.57 14.11
C PRO A 528 1.54 -12.55 15.22
N VAL A 529 2.14 -13.73 15.30
CA VAL A 529 1.85 -14.73 16.33
C VAL A 529 2.24 -14.19 17.70
N LEU A 530 3.48 -13.74 17.87
CA LEU A 530 3.99 -13.24 19.15
C LEU A 530 3.24 -11.98 19.62
N SER A 531 2.97 -11.04 18.71
CA SER A 531 2.26 -9.81 19.06
C SER A 531 0.81 -10.06 19.48
N THR A 532 0.11 -10.96 18.79
CA THR A 532 -1.26 -11.34 19.19
C THR A 532 -1.28 -12.15 20.49
N MET A 533 -0.36 -13.07 20.69
CA MET A 533 -0.23 -13.79 21.96
C MET A 533 0.05 -12.86 23.15
N ASN A 534 0.89 -11.83 22.94
CA ASN A 534 1.24 -10.90 24.01
C ASN A 534 0.13 -9.91 24.33
N ASN A 535 -0.60 -9.45 23.31
CA ASN A 535 -1.60 -8.40 23.47
C ASN A 535 -3.02 -8.93 23.71
N PHE A 536 -3.30 -10.20 23.36
CA PHE A 536 -4.62 -10.83 23.43
C PHE A 536 -4.52 -12.24 24.04
N GLU A 537 -3.71 -12.40 25.06
CA GLU A 537 -3.49 -13.69 25.75
C GLU A 537 -4.81 -14.33 26.20
N GLU A 538 -5.76 -13.52 26.67
CA GLU A 538 -7.09 -13.99 27.10
C GLU A 538 -7.87 -14.69 25.99
N GLU A 539 -7.73 -14.25 24.73
CA GLU A 539 -8.36 -14.94 23.61
C GLU A 539 -7.74 -16.31 23.35
N TYR A 540 -6.42 -16.43 23.43
CA TYR A 540 -5.73 -17.72 23.32
C TYR A 540 -6.15 -18.67 24.45
N LEU A 541 -6.24 -18.16 25.68
CA LEU A 541 -6.68 -18.94 26.82
C LEU A 541 -8.14 -19.39 26.69
N ALA A 542 -9.04 -18.54 26.19
CA ALA A 542 -10.43 -18.91 25.93
C ALA A 542 -10.55 -20.03 24.88
N HIS A 543 -9.73 -19.98 23.81
CA HIS A 543 -9.70 -21.06 22.82
C HIS A 543 -9.23 -22.39 23.41
N VAL A 544 -8.19 -22.35 24.26
CA VAL A 544 -7.53 -23.56 24.77
C VAL A 544 -8.22 -24.13 26.01
N LYS A 545 -8.61 -23.26 26.97
CA LYS A 545 -9.20 -23.71 28.24
C LYS A 545 -10.71 -23.90 28.18
N GLU A 546 -11.40 -23.02 27.42
CA GLU A 546 -12.85 -22.95 27.39
C GLU A 546 -13.45 -23.53 26.09
N ALA A 547 -12.60 -23.91 25.12
CA ALA A 547 -12.99 -24.29 23.76
C ALA A 547 -13.99 -23.28 23.15
N ARG A 548 -13.73 -21.97 23.35
CA ARG A 548 -14.59 -20.86 22.95
C ARG A 548 -13.81 -19.82 22.17
N CYS A 549 -14.35 -19.37 21.06
CA CYS A 549 -13.84 -18.22 20.31
C CYS A 549 -14.60 -16.96 20.72
N PRO A 550 -13.99 -15.99 21.43
CA PRO A 550 -14.71 -14.77 21.87
C PRO A 550 -15.34 -13.97 20.73
N ALA A 551 -14.70 -13.94 19.57
CA ALA A 551 -15.22 -13.28 18.36
C ALA A 551 -16.24 -14.14 17.58
N GLY A 552 -16.42 -15.40 17.93
CA GLY A 552 -17.39 -16.30 17.28
C GLY A 552 -17.11 -16.59 15.80
N VAL A 553 -15.82 -16.54 15.36
CA VAL A 553 -15.45 -16.77 13.95
C VAL A 553 -14.77 -18.13 13.72
N CYS A 554 -14.20 -18.75 14.74
CA CYS A 554 -13.58 -20.06 14.64
C CYS A 554 -14.66 -21.15 14.56
N VAL A 555 -14.97 -21.61 13.35
CA VAL A 555 -16.14 -22.44 13.04
C VAL A 555 -16.24 -23.70 13.93
N ARG A 556 -15.10 -24.33 14.25
CA ARG A 556 -15.09 -25.53 15.09
C ARG A 556 -15.47 -25.26 16.55
N LEU A 557 -15.28 -24.04 17.03
CA LEU A 557 -15.59 -23.62 18.40
C LEU A 557 -16.99 -23.01 18.55
N ILE A 558 -17.66 -22.70 17.44
CA ILE A 558 -19.02 -22.16 17.49
C ILE A 558 -19.99 -23.22 18.06
N ARG A 559 -20.81 -22.80 19.00
CA ARG A 559 -21.95 -23.55 19.47
C ARG A 559 -23.23 -22.79 19.19
N TYR A 560 -24.24 -23.48 18.69
CA TYR A 560 -25.58 -22.96 18.57
C TYR A 560 -26.46 -23.61 19.64
N GLU A 561 -27.10 -22.79 20.46
CA GLU A 561 -27.98 -23.24 21.51
C GLU A 561 -29.39 -22.69 21.30
N ILE A 562 -30.40 -23.49 21.54
CA ILE A 562 -31.79 -23.05 21.47
C ILE A 562 -32.27 -22.70 22.88
N THR A 563 -32.59 -21.43 23.09
CA THR A 563 -33.00 -20.88 24.39
C THR A 563 -34.51 -21.09 24.65
N ASP A 564 -34.96 -20.71 25.85
CA ASP A 564 -36.35 -20.78 26.25
C ASP A 564 -37.30 -19.87 25.46
N LYS A 565 -36.76 -18.95 24.64
CA LYS A 565 -37.52 -18.16 23.66
C LYS A 565 -38.12 -19.03 22.53
N CYS A 566 -37.75 -20.32 22.47
CA CYS A 566 -38.20 -21.21 21.40
C CYS A 566 -39.70 -21.58 21.58
N VAL A 567 -40.48 -21.32 20.54
CA VAL A 567 -41.90 -21.62 20.47
C VAL A 567 -42.20 -22.95 19.77
N GLY A 568 -41.21 -23.75 19.42
CA GLY A 568 -41.38 -25.03 18.75
C GLY A 568 -42.00 -24.98 17.36
N CYS A 569 -41.66 -23.96 16.54
CA CYS A 569 -42.23 -23.75 15.20
C CYS A 569 -41.68 -24.71 14.12
N GLY A 570 -40.59 -25.42 14.37
CA GLY A 570 -39.98 -26.41 13.49
C GLY A 570 -39.20 -25.86 12.29
N LEU A 571 -38.98 -24.53 12.18
CA LEU A 571 -38.23 -23.95 11.08
C LEU A 571 -36.76 -24.43 11.08
N CYS A 572 -36.10 -24.42 12.23
CA CYS A 572 -34.73 -24.86 12.38
C CYS A 572 -34.53 -26.35 12.03
N ILE A 573 -35.49 -27.21 12.34
CA ILE A 573 -35.44 -28.63 11.96
C ILE A 573 -35.45 -28.79 10.44
N ARG A 574 -36.37 -28.09 9.75
CA ARG A 574 -36.52 -28.20 8.29
C ARG A 574 -35.34 -27.64 7.49
N HIS A 575 -34.60 -26.69 8.08
CA HIS A 575 -33.44 -26.05 7.41
C HIS A 575 -32.08 -26.63 7.85
N CYS A 576 -32.09 -27.63 8.74
CA CYS A 576 -30.85 -28.27 9.16
C CYS A 576 -30.37 -29.29 8.11
N PRO A 577 -29.26 -29.06 7.40
CA PRO A 577 -28.81 -29.95 6.32
C PRO A 577 -28.37 -31.33 6.80
N VAL A 578 -28.04 -31.47 8.09
CA VAL A 578 -27.57 -32.72 8.70
C VAL A 578 -28.55 -33.29 9.70
N ASN A 579 -29.77 -32.74 9.80
CA ASN A 579 -30.83 -33.19 10.71
C ASN A 579 -30.34 -33.36 12.17
N CYS A 580 -29.54 -32.42 12.68
CA CYS A 580 -29.04 -32.42 14.05
C CYS A 580 -29.95 -31.65 15.02
N VAL A 581 -31.04 -31.05 14.54
CA VAL A 581 -32.02 -30.34 15.37
C VAL A 581 -33.23 -31.24 15.55
N SER A 582 -33.64 -31.45 16.80
CA SER A 582 -34.78 -32.25 17.16
C SER A 582 -35.70 -31.52 18.13
N GLY A 583 -36.93 -31.99 18.29
CA GLY A 583 -37.93 -31.46 19.20
C GLY A 583 -39.35 -31.57 18.65
N GLU A 584 -40.34 -31.51 19.55
CA GLU A 584 -41.75 -31.55 19.21
C GLU A 584 -42.34 -30.17 18.92
N ARG A 585 -43.45 -30.14 18.19
CA ARG A 585 -44.16 -28.90 17.90
C ARG A 585 -44.68 -28.26 19.20
N LYS A 586 -44.48 -26.95 19.37
CA LYS A 586 -44.79 -26.17 20.57
C LYS A 586 -43.89 -26.45 21.78
N MET A 587 -42.84 -27.26 21.61
CA MET A 587 -41.83 -27.52 22.65
C MET A 587 -40.50 -26.90 22.24
N ARG A 588 -39.62 -26.61 23.21
CA ARG A 588 -38.27 -26.19 22.93
C ARG A 588 -37.52 -27.27 22.14
N HIS A 589 -36.87 -26.87 21.04
CA HIS A 589 -36.04 -27.78 20.27
C HIS A 589 -34.63 -27.85 20.87
N GLU A 590 -33.86 -28.86 20.46
CA GLU A 590 -32.48 -29.07 20.89
C GLU A 590 -31.58 -29.32 19.68
N ILE A 591 -30.30 -28.95 19.80
CA ILE A 591 -29.28 -29.18 18.77
C ILE A 591 -28.30 -30.23 19.29
N ASP A 592 -28.21 -31.35 18.58
CA ASP A 592 -27.17 -32.35 18.81
C ASP A 592 -25.82 -31.79 18.33
N GLN A 593 -25.01 -31.35 19.29
CA GLN A 593 -23.71 -30.73 19.02
C GLN A 593 -22.72 -31.71 18.38
N SER A 594 -22.88 -33.02 18.57
CA SER A 594 -21.99 -34.04 18.00
C SER A 594 -22.16 -34.18 16.47
N ARG A 595 -23.39 -33.92 16.00
CA ARG A 595 -23.77 -34.00 14.58
C ARG A 595 -23.80 -32.64 13.89
N CYS A 596 -23.76 -31.56 14.66
CA CYS A 596 -23.86 -30.19 14.13
C CYS A 596 -22.61 -29.79 13.36
N ILE A 597 -22.76 -29.44 12.08
CA ILE A 597 -21.67 -28.92 11.22
C ILE A 597 -21.42 -27.41 11.36
N LYS A 598 -22.06 -26.75 12.31
CA LYS A 598 -21.88 -25.33 12.66
C LYS A 598 -22.25 -24.36 11.51
N CYS A 599 -23.13 -24.75 10.58
CA CYS A 599 -23.44 -23.94 9.38
C CYS A 599 -24.30 -22.69 9.66
N GLY A 600 -24.90 -22.55 10.85
CA GLY A 600 -25.71 -21.38 11.23
C GLY A 600 -27.12 -21.34 10.60
N ALA A 601 -27.55 -22.31 9.81
CA ALA A 601 -28.86 -22.29 9.15
C ALA A 601 -30.02 -22.16 10.17
N CYS A 602 -29.96 -22.87 11.30
CA CYS A 602 -30.93 -22.76 12.37
C CYS A 602 -31.01 -21.36 13.01
N TYR A 603 -29.87 -20.69 13.13
CA TYR A 603 -29.73 -19.31 13.63
C TYR A 603 -30.37 -18.31 12.66
N GLY A 604 -30.01 -18.38 11.37
CA GLY A 604 -30.50 -17.46 10.34
C GLY A 604 -32.02 -17.54 10.08
N VAL A 605 -32.64 -18.70 10.25
CA VAL A 605 -34.09 -18.88 9.99
C VAL A 605 -34.97 -18.65 11.22
N CYS A 606 -34.41 -18.49 12.42
CA CYS A 606 -35.19 -18.36 13.65
C CYS A 606 -35.81 -16.96 13.79
N LYS A 607 -37.07 -16.82 13.43
CA LYS A 607 -37.86 -15.58 13.56
C LYS A 607 -38.06 -15.11 15.01
N PHE A 608 -37.83 -15.96 15.98
CA PHE A 608 -38.03 -15.69 17.41
C PHE A 608 -36.69 -15.36 18.11
N HIS A 609 -35.61 -15.32 17.37
CA HIS A 609 -34.25 -15.13 17.91
C HIS A 609 -33.97 -16.06 19.11
N ALA A 610 -34.51 -17.29 19.05
CA ALA A 610 -34.36 -18.28 20.09
C ALA A 610 -33.12 -19.17 19.93
N VAL A 611 -32.37 -19.04 18.83
CA VAL A 611 -31.10 -19.72 18.63
C VAL A 611 -30.02 -18.69 18.93
N GLU A 612 -29.18 -18.98 19.90
CA GLU A 612 -28.02 -18.17 20.28
C GLU A 612 -26.75 -18.81 19.74
N LYS A 613 -25.75 -17.97 19.43
CA LYS A 613 -24.44 -18.37 18.94
C LYS A 613 -23.40 -18.03 20.01
N HIS A 614 -22.67 -19.05 20.46
CA HIS A 614 -21.62 -18.95 21.45
C HIS A 614 -20.28 -19.32 20.88
#